data_0509fee78188ea533553dd0937c41bd6
#
_entry.id   0509fee78188ea533553dd0937c41bd6
#
_cell.length_a   1.000
_cell.length_b   1.000
_cell.length_c   1.000
_cell.angle_alpha   90.00
_cell.angle_beta   90.00
_cell.angle_gamma   90.00
#
_symmetry.space_group_name_H-M   'P 1'
#
loop_
_entity.id
_entity.type
_entity.pdbx_description
1 polymer ?
#
loop_
_entity_poly.entity_id
_entity_poly.type
_entity_poly.pdbx_seq_one_letter_code
_entity_poly.pdbx_strand_id
1 'polypeptide(L)'
;ARARWARIGLVGLALAALGTGLLAARVIRVSNDDELMRNRDVMLCLDVSPSMEGIDVPVVDTYQRLSQRLDSERIGLVAFDSGAVTLFPLTSDAGFVQARLTDAGRQVADLERNPIAGTRVGDSGSSLVGDGLTSCVRRFDQLDQPRSRTIVLATDGLVSGNAIYSIQQAAEAARDKQVMVFVVAPDNDDAEALTTLRNAAHTTGGEVLTVQAGQPANTQVIAQAVEAQQRAAILSHTTNRSFDRPGFGAGLVCLGLAIVTISEVRRPGVARGARGGRR
;
A
#
# COMPACT_ATOMS: atom_id res chain seq x y z
N ALA A 1 46.34 -31.88 34.68
CA ALA A 1 45.72 -32.07 33.33
C ALA A 1 44.21 -32.37 33.40
N ARG A 2 43.76 -33.37 34.21
CA ARG A 2 42.32 -33.78 34.31
C ARG A 2 41.38 -32.67 34.71
N ALA A 3 41.72 -31.84 35.69
CA ALA A 3 40.89 -30.72 36.13
C ALA A 3 40.71 -29.65 35.06
N ARG A 4 41.71 -29.47 34.18
CA ARG A 4 41.68 -28.52 33.07
C ARG A 4 40.66 -28.96 31.98
N TRP A 5 40.68 -30.23 31.60
CA TRP A 5 39.77 -30.80 30.62
C TRP A 5 38.31 -30.88 31.16
N ALA A 6 38.14 -31.15 32.46
CA ALA A 6 36.82 -31.12 33.08
C ALA A 6 36.21 -29.71 33.05
N ARG A 7 37.01 -28.64 33.28
CA ARG A 7 36.55 -27.26 33.19
C ARG A 7 36.15 -26.87 31.76
N ILE A 8 36.93 -27.34 30.76
CA ILE A 8 36.62 -27.13 29.34
C ILE A 8 35.28 -27.81 28.98
N GLY A 9 35.05 -29.04 29.41
CA GLY A 9 33.78 -29.74 29.21
C GLY A 9 32.57 -29.03 29.84
N LEU A 10 32.75 -28.45 31.06
CA LEU A 10 31.71 -27.64 31.71
C LEU A 10 31.36 -26.38 30.93
N VAL A 11 32.35 -25.70 30.36
CA VAL A 11 32.12 -24.54 29.50
C VAL A 11 31.35 -24.95 28.24
N GLY A 12 31.68 -26.08 27.62
CA GLY A 12 30.92 -26.61 26.46
C GLY A 12 29.47 -26.92 26.80
N LEU A 13 29.19 -27.52 27.98
CA LEU A 13 27.84 -27.79 28.46
C LEU A 13 27.05 -26.49 28.70
N ALA A 14 27.68 -25.48 29.30
CA ALA A 14 27.05 -24.17 29.54
C ALA A 14 26.69 -23.47 28.23
N LEU A 15 27.56 -23.53 27.22
CA LEU A 15 27.27 -22.98 25.87
C LEU A 15 26.12 -23.73 25.19
N ALA A 16 26.10 -25.07 25.27
CA ALA A 16 25.00 -25.86 24.71
C ALA A 16 23.65 -25.54 25.40
N ALA A 17 23.66 -25.44 26.73
CA ALA A 17 22.46 -25.07 27.51
C ALA A 17 21.97 -23.66 27.18
N LEU A 18 22.89 -22.69 27.04
CA LEU A 18 22.57 -21.33 26.62
C LEU A 18 21.97 -21.31 25.21
N GLY A 19 22.58 -22.04 24.25
CA GLY A 19 22.07 -22.18 22.90
C GLY A 19 20.68 -22.80 22.85
N THR A 20 20.43 -23.85 23.64
CA THR A 20 19.10 -24.48 23.79
C THR A 20 18.08 -23.50 24.38
N GLY A 21 18.47 -22.73 25.41
CA GLY A 21 17.62 -21.69 26.02
C GLY A 21 17.24 -20.61 25.02
N LEU A 22 18.19 -20.16 24.18
CA LEU A 22 17.90 -19.18 23.12
C LEU A 22 16.99 -19.75 22.02
N LEU A 23 17.11 -21.03 21.66
CA LEU A 23 16.19 -21.69 20.74
C LEU A 23 14.79 -21.83 21.34
N ALA A 24 14.68 -22.18 22.63
CA ALA A 24 13.41 -22.31 23.33
C ALA A 24 12.73 -20.94 23.54
N ALA A 25 13.52 -19.89 23.79
CA ALA A 25 13.02 -18.52 23.96
C ALA A 25 12.50 -17.90 22.65
N ARG A 26 12.69 -18.55 21.48
CA ARG A 26 12.28 -18.05 20.16
C ARG A 26 12.56 -16.55 20.03
N VAL A 27 13.85 -16.18 19.95
CA VAL A 27 14.22 -14.77 19.72
C VAL A 27 13.71 -14.36 18.36
N ILE A 28 12.60 -13.65 18.36
CA ILE A 28 11.89 -13.15 17.17
C ILE A 28 12.43 -11.77 16.87
N ARG A 29 13.02 -11.59 15.70
CA ARG A 29 13.31 -10.27 15.18
C ARG A 29 12.11 -9.81 14.37
N VAL A 30 11.38 -8.82 14.89
CA VAL A 30 10.31 -8.15 14.15
C VAL A 30 11.00 -7.14 13.22
N SER A 31 10.98 -7.41 11.91
CA SER A 31 11.40 -6.47 10.89
C SER A 31 10.14 -5.83 10.31
N ASN A 32 9.84 -4.60 10.72
CA ASN A 32 8.58 -3.94 10.40
C ASN A 32 8.66 -2.85 9.33
N ASP A 33 9.85 -2.47 8.82
CA ASP A 33 9.93 -1.09 8.36
C ASP A 33 9.91 -0.87 6.85
N ASP A 34 10.36 -1.79 6.01
CA ASP A 34 10.54 -1.47 4.58
C ASP A 34 9.44 -2.00 3.64
N GLU A 35 8.76 -3.08 4.00
CA GLU A 35 7.74 -3.71 3.14
C GLU A 35 6.36 -3.04 3.32
N LEU A 36 6.10 -2.47 4.49
CA LEU A 36 4.85 -1.75 4.79
C LEU A 36 4.81 -0.35 4.19
N MET A 37 5.96 0.23 3.83
CA MET A 37 6.07 1.58 3.27
C MET A 37 5.56 1.69 1.82
N ARG A 38 5.37 0.56 1.09
CA ARG A 38 4.98 0.54 -0.33
C ARG A 38 3.58 -0.04 -0.58
N ASN A 39 2.72 -0.05 0.42
CA ASN A 39 1.42 -0.72 0.33
C ASN A 39 0.27 0.27 0.17
N ARG A 40 0.43 1.24 -0.72
CA ARG A 40 -0.62 2.22 -1.05
C ARG A 40 -1.03 2.09 -2.50
N ASP A 41 -2.33 2.17 -2.73
CA ASP A 41 -2.94 2.18 -4.05
C ASP A 41 -3.74 3.47 -4.21
N VAL A 42 -3.45 4.23 -5.24
CA VAL A 42 -4.14 5.47 -5.57
C VAL A 42 -4.78 5.34 -6.94
N MET A 43 -6.10 5.40 -7.01
CA MET A 43 -6.86 5.40 -8.25
C MET A 43 -7.29 6.83 -8.58
N LEU A 44 -6.79 7.36 -9.67
CA LEU A 44 -7.22 8.63 -10.22
C LEU A 44 -8.48 8.41 -11.05
N CYS A 45 -9.52 9.17 -10.80
CA CYS A 45 -10.80 9.07 -11.49
C CYS A 45 -11.13 10.41 -12.13
N LEU A 46 -11.12 10.46 -13.42
CA LEU A 46 -11.29 11.68 -14.21
C LEU A 46 -12.66 11.69 -14.89
N ASP A 47 -13.51 12.61 -14.49
CA ASP A 47 -14.73 12.96 -15.23
C ASP A 47 -14.32 13.74 -16.49
N VAL A 48 -14.71 13.24 -17.66
CA VAL A 48 -14.46 13.88 -18.96
C VAL A 48 -15.77 14.25 -19.65
N SER A 49 -16.80 14.47 -18.85
CA SER A 49 -18.09 15.00 -19.33
C SER A 49 -17.95 16.42 -19.87
N PRO A 50 -18.86 16.88 -20.74
CA PRO A 50 -18.78 18.21 -21.34
C PRO A 50 -18.74 19.37 -20.33
N SER A 51 -19.32 19.20 -19.14
CA SER A 51 -19.30 20.21 -18.08
C SER A 51 -17.92 20.45 -17.45
N MET A 52 -17.00 19.49 -17.62
CA MET A 52 -15.60 19.57 -17.16
C MET A 52 -14.68 20.32 -18.14
N GLU A 53 -15.19 20.71 -19.31
CA GLU A 53 -14.40 21.43 -20.33
C GLU A 53 -13.74 22.69 -19.76
N GLY A 54 -12.44 22.84 -19.96
CA GLY A 54 -11.64 23.94 -19.42
C GLY A 54 -11.11 23.72 -17.99
N ILE A 55 -11.63 22.74 -17.26
CA ILE A 55 -11.14 22.31 -15.93
C ILE A 55 -10.28 21.05 -16.02
N ASP A 56 -10.47 20.24 -17.05
CA ASP A 56 -9.76 18.98 -17.26
C ASP A 56 -8.23 19.11 -17.22
N VAL A 57 -7.68 20.15 -17.86
CA VAL A 57 -6.22 20.38 -17.91
C VAL A 57 -5.67 20.68 -16.51
N PRO A 58 -6.20 21.64 -15.72
CA PRO A 58 -5.80 21.85 -14.33
C PRO A 58 -5.94 20.60 -13.45
N VAL A 59 -6.94 19.77 -13.70
CA VAL A 59 -7.12 18.51 -12.99
C VAL A 59 -6.00 17.53 -13.33
N VAL A 60 -5.67 17.34 -14.60
CA VAL A 60 -4.57 16.45 -15.01
C VAL A 60 -3.23 16.96 -14.47
N ASP A 61 -3.00 18.27 -14.46
CA ASP A 61 -1.83 18.88 -13.80
C ASP A 61 -1.80 18.57 -12.30
N THR A 62 -2.95 18.58 -11.64
CA THR A 62 -3.09 18.16 -10.24
C THR A 62 -2.68 16.70 -10.06
N TYR A 63 -3.14 15.80 -10.93
CA TYR A 63 -2.78 14.38 -10.92
C TYR A 63 -1.29 14.15 -11.16
N GLN A 64 -0.67 14.89 -12.09
CA GLN A 64 0.77 14.83 -12.34
C GLN A 64 1.58 15.25 -11.11
N ARG A 65 1.20 16.35 -10.45
CA ARG A 65 1.86 16.80 -9.21
C ARG A 65 1.67 15.82 -8.06
N LEU A 66 0.47 15.24 -7.95
CA LEU A 66 0.20 14.24 -6.94
C LEU A 66 1.04 12.97 -7.16
N SER A 67 1.10 12.47 -8.40
CA SER A 67 1.87 11.26 -8.72
C SER A 67 3.38 11.45 -8.53
N GLN A 68 3.92 12.66 -8.73
CA GLN A 68 5.31 12.98 -8.40
C GLN A 68 5.61 12.95 -6.89
N ARG A 69 4.62 13.26 -6.06
CA ARG A 69 4.75 13.17 -4.59
C ARG A 69 4.59 11.74 -4.06
N LEU A 70 3.93 10.90 -4.83
CA LEU A 70 3.59 9.51 -4.51
C LEU A 70 4.34 8.53 -5.44
N ASP A 71 5.59 8.82 -5.77
CA ASP A 71 6.40 8.11 -6.78
C ASP A 71 6.70 6.64 -6.44
N SER A 72 6.56 6.27 -5.17
CA SER A 72 6.75 4.88 -4.70
C SER A 72 5.47 4.07 -4.62
N GLU A 73 4.31 4.66 -4.93
CA GLU A 73 3.00 4.06 -4.77
C GLU A 73 2.48 3.48 -6.09
N ARG A 74 1.49 2.59 -5.99
CA ARG A 74 0.79 2.15 -7.20
C ARG A 74 -0.30 3.16 -7.55
N ILE A 75 -0.23 3.66 -8.76
CA ILE A 75 -1.18 4.65 -9.29
C ILE A 75 -1.85 4.07 -10.52
N GLY A 76 -3.18 4.25 -10.64
CA GLY A 76 -3.97 3.93 -11.82
C GLY A 76 -4.83 5.10 -12.25
N LEU A 77 -5.33 5.09 -13.48
CA LEU A 77 -6.21 6.13 -14.03
C LEU A 77 -7.41 5.54 -14.75
N VAL A 78 -8.58 6.00 -14.37
CA VAL A 78 -9.86 5.73 -15.02
C VAL A 78 -10.45 7.06 -15.47
N ALA A 79 -10.90 7.12 -16.71
CA ALA A 79 -11.71 8.23 -17.20
C ALA A 79 -13.16 7.77 -17.38
N PHE A 80 -14.12 8.66 -17.14
CA PHE A 80 -15.53 8.33 -17.30
C PHE A 80 -16.36 9.55 -17.75
N ASP A 81 -17.45 9.23 -18.44
CA ASP A 81 -18.55 10.13 -18.85
C ASP A 81 -19.85 9.29 -18.79
N SER A 82 -20.33 8.77 -19.92
CA SER A 82 -21.45 7.80 -20.01
C SER A 82 -20.99 6.37 -19.66
N GLY A 83 -19.71 6.09 -19.80
CA GLY A 83 -19.04 4.84 -19.46
C GLY A 83 -17.66 5.10 -18.87
N ALA A 84 -17.06 4.08 -18.26
CA ALA A 84 -15.76 4.20 -17.64
C ALA A 84 -14.69 3.35 -18.35
N VAL A 85 -13.57 3.96 -18.70
CA VAL A 85 -12.42 3.34 -19.38
C VAL A 85 -11.20 3.41 -18.47
N THR A 86 -10.53 2.29 -18.28
CA THR A 86 -9.23 2.27 -17.60
C THR A 86 -8.14 2.67 -18.58
N LEU A 87 -7.55 3.85 -18.39
CA LEU A 87 -6.44 4.32 -19.21
C LEU A 87 -5.14 3.59 -18.88
N PHE A 88 -4.94 3.31 -17.60
CA PHE A 88 -3.92 2.38 -17.14
C PHE A 88 -4.27 1.82 -15.76
N PRO A 89 -3.92 0.54 -15.51
CA PRO A 89 -4.17 -0.12 -14.23
C PRO A 89 -3.18 0.37 -13.16
N LEU A 90 -3.40 -0.04 -11.91
CA LEU A 90 -2.49 0.24 -10.80
C LEU A 90 -1.07 -0.28 -11.11
N THR A 91 -0.10 0.62 -11.16
CA THR A 91 1.31 0.34 -11.42
C THR A 91 2.21 1.23 -10.55
N SER A 92 3.37 0.71 -10.18
CA SER A 92 4.43 1.45 -9.46
C SER A 92 5.50 2.01 -10.40
N ASP A 93 5.32 1.92 -11.71
CA ASP A 93 6.23 2.52 -12.68
C ASP A 93 5.93 4.02 -12.82
N ALA A 94 6.63 4.84 -12.05
CA ALA A 94 6.45 6.29 -12.02
C ALA A 94 6.69 6.94 -13.40
N GLY A 95 7.64 6.42 -14.18
CA GLY A 95 7.92 6.93 -15.52
C GLY A 95 6.75 6.68 -16.47
N PHE A 96 6.18 5.47 -16.43
CA PHE A 96 5.00 5.12 -17.19
C PHE A 96 3.78 5.97 -16.76
N VAL A 97 3.54 6.15 -15.46
CA VAL A 97 2.45 6.98 -14.92
C VAL A 97 2.55 8.41 -15.45
N GLN A 98 3.75 9.04 -15.35
CA GLN A 98 3.96 10.41 -15.83
C GLN A 98 3.71 10.53 -17.34
N ALA A 99 4.21 9.58 -18.14
CA ALA A 99 3.99 9.57 -19.59
C ALA A 99 2.49 9.47 -19.92
N ARG A 100 1.75 8.59 -19.24
CA ARG A 100 0.32 8.39 -19.47
C ARG A 100 -0.53 9.56 -19.01
N LEU A 101 -0.19 10.21 -17.89
CA LEU A 101 -0.85 11.44 -17.47
C LEU A 101 -0.60 12.59 -18.46
N THR A 102 0.61 12.69 -19.02
CA THR A 102 0.91 13.67 -20.08
C THR A 102 0.09 13.40 -21.34
N ASP A 103 -0.07 12.13 -21.73
CA ASP A 103 -0.91 11.75 -22.87
C ASP A 103 -2.39 12.08 -22.60
N ALA A 104 -2.91 11.80 -21.41
CA ALA A 104 -4.26 12.15 -21.00
C ALA A 104 -4.48 13.67 -21.03
N GLY A 105 -3.53 14.46 -20.51
CA GLY A 105 -3.59 15.92 -20.55
C GLY A 105 -3.67 16.49 -21.98
N ARG A 106 -2.94 15.88 -22.94
CA ARG A 106 -3.03 16.26 -24.34
C ARG A 106 -4.41 15.92 -24.95
N GLN A 107 -4.97 14.77 -24.56
CA GLN A 107 -6.28 14.34 -25.06
C GLN A 107 -7.41 15.27 -24.55
N VAL A 108 -7.42 15.61 -23.25
CA VAL A 108 -8.45 16.49 -22.70
C VAL A 108 -8.29 17.96 -23.14
N ALA A 109 -7.10 18.37 -23.56
CA ALA A 109 -6.86 19.69 -24.15
C ALA A 109 -7.35 19.81 -25.60
N ASP A 110 -7.63 18.69 -26.29
CA ASP A 110 -8.15 18.68 -27.67
C ASP A 110 -9.67 18.77 -27.66
N LEU A 111 -10.16 20.00 -27.60
CA LEU A 111 -11.60 20.34 -27.51
C LEU A 111 -12.42 19.93 -28.74
N GLU A 112 -11.79 19.60 -29.88
CA GLU A 112 -12.50 19.24 -31.13
C GLU A 112 -12.96 17.79 -31.16
N ARG A 113 -12.56 16.96 -30.20
CA ARG A 113 -12.85 15.52 -30.17
C ARG A 113 -13.47 15.09 -28.85
N ASN A 114 -14.16 13.96 -28.88
CA ASN A 114 -14.45 13.22 -27.65
C ASN A 114 -13.12 12.99 -26.92
N PRO A 115 -12.86 13.62 -25.78
CA PRO A 115 -11.52 13.72 -25.21
C PRO A 115 -10.88 12.35 -24.95
N ILE A 116 -11.67 11.36 -24.56
CA ILE A 116 -11.17 10.01 -24.31
C ILE A 116 -12.11 8.99 -24.97
N ALA A 117 -11.56 8.25 -25.94
CA ALA A 117 -12.33 7.28 -26.69
C ALA A 117 -12.91 6.18 -25.78
N GLY A 118 -14.19 5.87 -25.97
CA GLY A 118 -14.92 4.84 -25.23
C GLY A 118 -15.56 5.30 -23.91
N THR A 119 -15.39 6.56 -23.49
CA THR A 119 -16.09 7.11 -22.33
C THR A 119 -17.48 7.61 -22.67
N ARG A 120 -17.69 8.09 -23.90
CA ARG A 120 -18.95 8.67 -24.38
C ARG A 120 -19.78 7.69 -25.17
N VAL A 121 -21.06 7.62 -24.84
CA VAL A 121 -22.07 6.86 -25.59
C VAL A 121 -23.06 7.86 -26.19
N GLY A 122 -23.16 7.93 -27.52
CA GLY A 122 -23.94 8.92 -28.24
C GLY A 122 -23.22 10.27 -28.39
N ASP A 123 -23.96 11.26 -28.98
CA ASP A 123 -23.34 12.54 -29.37
C ASP A 123 -23.34 13.60 -28.26
N SER A 124 -24.24 13.50 -27.29
CA SER A 124 -24.45 14.54 -26.27
C SER A 124 -23.65 14.34 -24.97
N GLY A 125 -23.03 13.18 -24.79
CA GLY A 125 -22.36 12.84 -23.52
C GLY A 125 -23.35 12.73 -22.35
N SER A 126 -22.83 12.37 -21.20
CA SER A 126 -23.55 12.40 -19.92
C SER A 126 -22.51 12.64 -18.81
N SER A 127 -22.94 12.69 -17.56
CA SER A 127 -22.04 12.69 -16.42
C SER A 127 -22.61 11.73 -15.37
N LEU A 128 -22.17 10.47 -15.43
CA LEU A 128 -22.63 9.42 -14.52
C LEU A 128 -21.65 9.27 -13.36
N VAL A 129 -21.55 10.31 -12.52
CA VAL A 129 -20.53 10.43 -11.45
C VAL A 129 -20.55 9.25 -10.49
N GLY A 130 -21.73 8.78 -10.07
CA GLY A 130 -21.86 7.62 -9.17
C GLY A 130 -21.38 6.31 -9.82
N ASP A 131 -21.70 6.10 -11.10
CA ASP A 131 -21.25 4.94 -11.87
C ASP A 131 -19.73 5.01 -12.14
N GLY A 132 -19.22 6.20 -12.43
CA GLY A 132 -17.78 6.48 -12.56
C GLY A 132 -17.02 6.13 -11.30
N LEU A 133 -17.45 6.64 -10.14
CA LEU A 133 -16.84 6.35 -8.84
C LEU A 133 -16.92 4.83 -8.52
N THR A 134 -18.08 4.20 -8.76
CA THR A 134 -18.24 2.75 -8.57
C THR A 134 -17.28 1.97 -9.46
N SER A 135 -17.08 2.41 -10.70
CA SER A 135 -16.12 1.79 -11.62
C SER A 135 -14.70 1.89 -11.11
N CYS A 136 -14.30 3.04 -10.55
CA CYS A 136 -12.99 3.22 -9.92
C CYS A 136 -12.80 2.30 -8.69
N VAL A 137 -13.80 2.20 -7.82
CA VAL A 137 -13.76 1.30 -6.66
C VAL A 137 -13.55 -0.16 -7.06
N ARG A 138 -14.06 -0.56 -8.22
CA ARG A 138 -13.93 -1.93 -8.75
C ARG A 138 -12.58 -2.22 -9.41
N ARG A 139 -11.72 -1.22 -9.63
CA ARG A 139 -10.40 -1.38 -10.26
C ARG A 139 -9.28 -1.71 -9.28
N PHE A 140 -9.54 -1.65 -7.97
CA PHE A 140 -8.57 -2.13 -6.98
C PHE A 140 -8.46 -3.65 -7.06
N ASP A 141 -7.23 -4.11 -7.14
CA ASP A 141 -6.82 -5.51 -7.04
C ASP A 141 -6.24 -5.84 -5.66
N GLN A 142 -5.74 -7.04 -5.44
CA GLN A 142 -5.06 -7.46 -4.20
C GLN A 142 -5.89 -7.11 -2.94
N LEU A 143 -7.20 -7.35 -2.99
CA LEU A 143 -8.12 -6.97 -1.90
C LEU A 143 -7.87 -7.75 -0.60
N ASP A 144 -7.19 -8.87 -0.66
CA ASP A 144 -6.73 -9.71 0.45
C ASP A 144 -5.47 -9.20 1.14
N GLN A 145 -4.77 -8.24 0.53
CA GLN A 145 -3.56 -7.66 1.10
C GLN A 145 -3.86 -6.42 1.95
N PRO A 146 -3.12 -6.21 3.04
CA PRO A 146 -3.25 -5.01 3.88
C PRO A 146 -2.67 -3.80 3.14
N ARG A 147 -3.45 -3.20 2.27
CA ARG A 147 -3.10 -2.01 1.48
C ARG A 147 -4.05 -0.88 1.80
N SER A 148 -3.53 0.35 1.95
CA SER A 148 -4.40 1.52 1.98
C SER A 148 -4.83 1.86 0.54
N ARG A 149 -6.10 2.23 0.38
CA ARG A 149 -6.70 2.51 -0.93
C ARG A 149 -7.32 3.87 -0.93
N THR A 150 -6.94 4.67 -1.89
CA THR A 150 -7.44 6.04 -2.05
C THR A 150 -7.90 6.26 -3.47
N ILE A 151 -9.05 6.92 -3.64
CA ILE A 151 -9.52 7.46 -4.91
C ILE A 151 -9.35 8.98 -4.87
N VAL A 152 -8.86 9.54 -5.95
CA VAL A 152 -8.92 10.98 -6.21
C VAL A 152 -9.85 11.17 -7.40
N LEU A 153 -11.07 11.55 -7.09
CA LEU A 153 -12.15 11.77 -8.05
C LEU A 153 -12.16 13.24 -8.49
N ALA A 154 -11.99 13.50 -9.77
CA ALA A 154 -12.19 14.82 -10.33
C ALA A 154 -13.54 14.88 -11.06
N THR A 155 -14.41 15.76 -10.63
CA THR A 155 -15.75 15.99 -11.18
C THR A 155 -16.30 17.33 -10.68
N ASP A 156 -17.20 17.95 -11.43
CA ASP A 156 -18.00 19.08 -10.98
C ASP A 156 -19.25 18.67 -10.18
N GLY A 157 -19.56 17.38 -10.15
CA GLY A 157 -20.71 16.82 -9.45
C GLY A 157 -22.03 16.99 -10.19
N LEU A 158 -22.04 17.58 -11.39
CA LEU A 158 -23.24 17.74 -12.20
C LEU A 158 -23.58 16.39 -12.85
N VAL A 159 -24.72 15.82 -12.46
CA VAL A 159 -25.19 14.54 -12.98
C VAL A 159 -26.07 14.77 -14.19
N SER A 160 -25.72 14.18 -15.31
CA SER A 160 -26.50 14.19 -16.54
C SER A 160 -26.69 12.78 -17.05
N GLY A 161 -27.93 12.33 -17.24
CA GLY A 161 -28.27 10.98 -17.66
C GLY A 161 -28.87 10.13 -16.53
N ASN A 162 -29.03 8.82 -16.80
CA ASN A 162 -29.65 7.88 -15.88
C ASN A 162 -28.56 7.02 -15.23
N ALA A 163 -27.98 7.49 -14.12
CA ALA A 163 -27.02 6.74 -13.35
C ALA A 163 -27.66 5.51 -12.65
N ILE A 164 -26.95 4.41 -12.60
CA ILE A 164 -27.34 3.20 -11.84
C ILE A 164 -27.12 3.43 -10.34
N TYR A 165 -26.02 4.14 -10.01
CA TYR A 165 -25.65 4.47 -8.64
C TYR A 165 -25.63 5.98 -8.43
N SER A 166 -26.20 6.44 -7.33
CA SER A 166 -25.93 7.81 -6.89
C SER A 166 -24.49 7.93 -6.39
N ILE A 167 -23.95 9.14 -6.35
CA ILE A 167 -22.59 9.35 -5.80
C ILE A 167 -22.51 8.95 -4.33
N GLN A 168 -23.60 9.11 -3.56
CA GLN A 168 -23.67 8.70 -2.17
C GLN A 168 -23.60 7.17 -2.02
N GLN A 169 -24.35 6.42 -2.85
CA GLN A 169 -24.28 4.95 -2.87
C GLN A 169 -22.88 4.46 -3.26
N ALA A 170 -22.25 5.13 -4.22
CA ALA A 170 -20.87 4.81 -4.62
C ALA A 170 -19.85 5.09 -3.50
N ALA A 171 -20.02 6.18 -2.75
CA ALA A 171 -19.19 6.52 -1.59
C ALA A 171 -19.38 5.51 -0.44
N GLU A 172 -20.60 5.07 -0.18
CA GLU A 172 -20.87 4.01 0.80
C GLU A 172 -20.20 2.70 0.41
N ALA A 173 -20.28 2.31 -0.88
CA ALA A 173 -19.58 1.14 -1.39
C ALA A 173 -18.04 1.27 -1.31
N ALA A 174 -17.50 2.49 -1.47
CA ALA A 174 -16.08 2.78 -1.27
C ALA A 174 -15.70 2.62 0.22
N ARG A 175 -16.48 3.19 1.14
CA ARG A 175 -16.28 3.07 2.59
C ARG A 175 -16.28 1.60 3.03
N ASP A 176 -17.24 0.82 2.56
CA ASP A 176 -17.38 -0.60 2.93
C ASP A 176 -16.16 -1.43 2.48
N LYS A 177 -15.45 -0.96 1.45
CA LYS A 177 -14.17 -1.52 0.98
C LYS A 177 -12.94 -0.83 1.58
N GLN A 178 -13.12 0.07 2.55
CA GLN A 178 -12.06 0.84 3.18
C GLN A 178 -11.26 1.69 2.17
N VAL A 179 -11.95 2.21 1.16
CA VAL A 179 -11.40 3.13 0.15
C VAL A 179 -11.77 4.55 0.55
N MET A 180 -10.77 5.40 0.75
CA MET A 180 -10.95 6.83 1.01
C MET A 180 -11.14 7.57 -0.32
N VAL A 181 -12.06 8.52 -0.38
CA VAL A 181 -12.35 9.28 -1.60
C VAL A 181 -12.08 10.76 -1.36
N PHE A 182 -11.07 11.29 -2.03
CA PHE A 182 -10.88 12.73 -2.19
C PHE A 182 -11.55 13.18 -3.48
N VAL A 183 -12.11 14.37 -3.45
CA VAL A 183 -12.72 14.97 -4.62
C VAL A 183 -11.93 16.22 -5.01
N VAL A 184 -11.64 16.37 -6.28
CA VAL A 184 -11.10 17.59 -6.90
C VAL A 184 -12.22 18.16 -7.75
N ALA A 185 -12.80 19.28 -7.31
CA ALA A 185 -13.94 19.92 -7.95
C ALA A 185 -13.58 21.33 -8.43
N PRO A 186 -14.18 21.83 -9.50
CA PRO A 186 -14.04 23.23 -9.87
C PRO A 186 -14.58 24.14 -8.75
N ASP A 187 -13.96 25.29 -8.60
CA ASP A 187 -14.48 26.37 -7.75
C ASP A 187 -15.59 27.09 -8.54
N ASN A 188 -16.79 26.53 -8.48
CA ASN A 188 -17.96 27.01 -9.16
C ASN A 188 -19.08 27.40 -8.18
N ASP A 189 -20.10 28.11 -8.67
CA ASP A 189 -21.21 28.63 -7.85
C ASP A 189 -22.28 27.55 -7.53
N ASP A 190 -22.12 26.29 -7.97
CA ASP A 190 -23.10 25.24 -7.66
C ASP A 190 -22.90 24.69 -6.25
N ALA A 191 -23.52 25.35 -5.29
CA ALA A 191 -23.43 25.00 -3.88
C ALA A 191 -24.07 23.62 -3.56
N GLU A 192 -25.08 23.19 -4.36
CA GLU A 192 -25.76 21.89 -4.15
C GLU A 192 -24.86 20.74 -4.61
N ALA A 193 -24.29 20.83 -5.81
CA ALA A 193 -23.34 19.87 -6.32
C ALA A 193 -22.14 19.72 -5.36
N LEU A 194 -21.57 20.86 -4.94
CA LEU A 194 -20.43 20.88 -4.02
C LEU A 194 -20.77 20.29 -2.64
N THR A 195 -21.99 20.50 -2.14
CA THR A 195 -22.46 19.90 -0.88
C THR A 195 -22.59 18.39 -1.02
N THR A 196 -23.14 17.91 -2.14
CA THR A 196 -23.26 16.49 -2.45
C THR A 196 -21.89 15.81 -2.53
N LEU A 197 -20.93 16.45 -3.20
CA LEU A 197 -19.53 15.97 -3.27
C LEU A 197 -18.86 15.92 -1.89
N ARG A 198 -19.07 16.95 -1.06
CA ARG A 198 -18.54 16.97 0.32
C ARG A 198 -19.10 15.81 1.16
N ASN A 199 -20.41 15.58 1.08
CA ASN A 199 -21.05 14.50 1.82
C ASN A 199 -20.48 13.13 1.38
N ALA A 200 -20.31 12.90 0.09
CA ALA A 200 -19.73 11.69 -0.45
C ALA A 200 -18.25 11.49 0.01
N ALA A 201 -17.42 12.53 -0.07
CA ALA A 201 -16.04 12.49 0.41
C ALA A 201 -15.99 12.18 1.92
N HIS A 202 -16.74 12.91 2.74
CA HIS A 202 -16.80 12.73 4.19
C HIS A 202 -17.29 11.34 4.61
N THR A 203 -18.18 10.70 3.85
CA THR A 203 -18.63 9.32 4.09
C THR A 203 -17.46 8.34 4.13
N THR A 204 -16.39 8.62 3.41
CA THR A 204 -15.18 7.76 3.33
C THR A 204 -14.01 8.28 4.17
N GLY A 205 -14.16 9.43 4.83
CA GLY A 205 -13.10 10.11 5.57
C GLY A 205 -12.17 10.98 4.72
N GLY A 206 -12.54 11.26 3.47
CA GLY A 206 -11.84 12.17 2.59
C GLY A 206 -12.41 13.59 2.60
N GLU A 207 -11.91 14.45 1.71
CA GLU A 207 -12.23 15.87 1.62
C GLU A 207 -12.42 16.30 0.15
N VAL A 208 -13.03 17.47 -0.04
CA VAL A 208 -13.13 18.15 -1.35
C VAL A 208 -12.07 19.24 -1.43
N LEU A 209 -11.28 19.21 -2.50
CA LEU A 209 -10.34 20.26 -2.87
C LEU A 209 -10.88 21.00 -4.09
N THR A 210 -10.85 22.32 -4.07
CA THR A 210 -11.29 23.13 -5.20
C THR A 210 -10.14 23.47 -6.14
N VAL A 211 -10.43 23.49 -7.42
CA VAL A 211 -9.53 23.87 -8.52
C VAL A 211 -10.09 25.09 -9.21
N GLN A 212 -9.25 26.07 -9.48
CA GLN A 212 -9.61 27.22 -10.31
C GLN A 212 -9.12 27.01 -11.74
N ALA A 213 -9.82 27.59 -12.70
CA ALA A 213 -9.39 27.56 -14.10
C ALA A 213 -7.92 28.07 -14.23
N GLY A 214 -7.08 27.25 -14.85
CA GLY A 214 -5.65 27.55 -15.05
C GLY A 214 -4.74 27.31 -13.83
N GLN A 215 -5.27 26.83 -12.69
CA GLN A 215 -4.44 26.52 -11.50
C GLN A 215 -4.75 25.13 -10.95
N PRO A 216 -3.75 24.26 -10.78
CA PRO A 216 -3.93 22.94 -10.17
C PRO A 216 -4.23 23.05 -8.66
N ALA A 217 -4.94 22.07 -8.11
CA ALA A 217 -5.24 21.99 -6.69
C ALA A 217 -3.98 21.80 -5.83
N ASN A 218 -4.08 22.16 -4.55
CA ASN A 218 -3.04 21.87 -3.58
C ASN A 218 -3.02 20.37 -3.21
N THR A 219 -2.14 19.64 -3.84
CA THR A 219 -2.00 18.16 -3.65
C THR A 219 -1.38 17.75 -2.31
N GLN A 220 -0.88 18.71 -1.51
CA GLN A 220 -0.24 18.40 -0.23
C GLN A 220 -1.20 17.77 0.77
N VAL A 221 -2.45 18.23 0.79
CA VAL A 221 -3.51 17.67 1.67
C VAL A 221 -3.75 16.20 1.35
N ILE A 222 -3.91 15.87 0.06
CA ILE A 222 -4.12 14.47 -0.38
C ILE A 222 -2.91 13.60 0.01
N ALA A 223 -1.69 14.05 -0.31
CA ALA A 223 -0.48 13.30 0.00
C ALA A 223 -0.35 13.03 1.51
N GLN A 224 -0.56 14.03 2.36
CA GLN A 224 -0.53 13.89 3.81
C GLN A 224 -1.61 12.94 4.34
N ALA A 225 -2.82 13.01 3.80
CA ALA A 225 -3.91 12.13 4.22
C ALA A 225 -3.65 10.67 3.79
N VAL A 226 -3.13 10.45 2.60
CA VAL A 226 -2.68 9.12 2.13
C VAL A 226 -1.59 8.55 3.06
N GLU A 227 -0.63 9.36 3.48
CA GLU A 227 0.39 8.96 4.45
C GLU A 227 -0.20 8.68 5.85
N ALA A 228 -1.15 9.49 6.31
CA ALA A 228 -1.79 9.31 7.62
C ALA A 228 -2.65 8.04 7.66
N GLN A 229 -3.38 7.74 6.58
CA GLN A 229 -4.18 6.52 6.43
C GLN A 229 -3.30 5.27 6.54
N GLN A 230 -2.13 5.29 5.91
CA GLN A 230 -1.17 4.20 5.99
C GLN A 230 -0.70 3.96 7.42
N ARG A 231 -0.34 5.02 8.16
CA ARG A 231 0.09 4.88 9.56
C ARG A 231 -1.00 4.24 10.42
N ALA A 232 -2.25 4.62 10.22
CA ALA A 232 -3.39 4.02 10.92
C ALA A 232 -3.59 2.54 10.54
N ALA A 233 -3.46 2.19 9.26
CA ALA A 233 -3.57 0.81 8.77
C ALA A 233 -2.43 -0.08 9.32
N ILE A 234 -1.20 0.43 9.40
CA ILE A 234 -0.06 -0.27 10.01
C ILE A 234 -0.34 -0.56 11.49
N LEU A 235 -0.84 0.43 12.24
CA LEU A 235 -1.14 0.28 13.67
C LEU A 235 -2.28 -0.73 13.94
N SER A 236 -3.25 -0.83 13.04
CA SER A 236 -4.37 -1.77 13.16
C SER A 236 -4.03 -3.20 12.72
N HIS A 237 -3.00 -3.38 11.88
CA HIS A 237 -2.58 -4.66 11.31
C HIS A 237 -1.17 -5.07 11.73
N THR A 238 -0.75 -4.76 12.96
CA THR A 238 0.48 -5.34 13.52
C THR A 238 0.34 -6.85 13.62
N THR A 239 0.26 -7.51 12.49
CA THR A 239 0.46 -8.95 12.39
C THR A 239 1.96 -9.17 12.54
N ASN A 240 2.39 -9.60 13.74
CA ASN A 240 3.75 -10.03 14.02
C ASN A 240 4.17 -11.08 12.99
N ARG A 241 4.78 -10.69 11.88
CA ARG A 241 5.59 -11.61 11.08
C ARG A 241 6.87 -11.86 11.83
N SER A 242 6.84 -12.90 12.66
CA SER A 242 7.99 -13.38 13.39
C SER A 242 8.90 -14.16 12.44
N PHE A 243 10.06 -13.61 12.12
CA PHE A 243 11.12 -14.38 11.48
C PHE A 243 11.92 -15.12 12.55
N ASP A 244 11.69 -16.43 12.65
CA ASP A 244 12.48 -17.31 13.50
C ASP A 244 13.88 -17.49 12.86
N ARG A 245 14.93 -17.03 13.54
CA ARG A 245 16.33 -17.26 13.12
C ARG A 245 16.99 -18.22 14.10
N PRO A 246 16.76 -19.53 13.97
CA PRO A 246 17.34 -20.53 14.86
C PRO A 246 18.87 -20.67 14.70
N GLY A 247 19.46 -20.07 13.66
CA GLY A 247 20.87 -20.27 13.30
C GLY A 247 21.86 -19.90 14.40
N PHE A 248 21.63 -18.84 15.16
CA PHE A 248 22.55 -18.44 16.22
C PHE A 248 22.48 -19.39 17.43
N GLY A 249 21.27 -19.76 17.87
CA GLY A 249 21.06 -20.72 18.94
C GLY A 249 21.59 -22.11 18.57
N ALA A 250 21.29 -22.58 17.35
CA ALA A 250 21.79 -23.83 16.82
C ALA A 250 23.34 -23.87 16.74
N GLY A 251 23.94 -22.76 16.31
CA GLY A 251 25.40 -22.61 16.27
C GLY A 251 26.04 -22.76 17.64
N LEU A 252 25.46 -22.16 18.70
CA LEU A 252 25.96 -22.31 20.07
C LEU A 252 25.81 -23.74 20.60
N VAL A 253 24.73 -24.44 20.30
CA VAL A 253 24.52 -25.83 20.64
C VAL A 253 25.59 -26.70 19.98
N CYS A 254 25.80 -26.56 18.67
CA CYS A 254 26.82 -27.33 17.94
C CYS A 254 28.24 -27.08 18.48
N LEU A 255 28.59 -25.82 18.76
CA LEU A 255 29.89 -25.45 19.31
C LEU A 255 30.07 -26.05 20.72
N GLY A 256 29.06 -25.94 21.59
CA GLY A 256 29.09 -26.50 22.92
C GLY A 256 29.29 -28.01 22.90
N LEU A 257 28.57 -28.75 22.07
CA LEU A 257 28.70 -30.20 21.90
C LEU A 257 30.07 -30.57 21.35
N ALA A 258 30.63 -29.84 20.39
CA ALA A 258 31.97 -30.06 19.87
C ALA A 258 33.04 -29.91 20.97
N ILE A 259 32.92 -28.91 21.82
CA ILE A 259 33.84 -28.70 22.96
C ILE A 259 33.73 -29.85 23.96
N VAL A 260 32.53 -30.33 24.27
CA VAL A 260 32.32 -31.47 25.17
C VAL A 260 32.98 -32.73 24.61
N THR A 261 32.74 -33.08 23.34
CA THR A 261 33.31 -34.27 22.70
C THR A 261 34.82 -34.20 22.66
N ILE A 262 35.43 -33.06 22.33
CA ILE A 262 36.87 -32.87 22.32
C ILE A 262 37.43 -33.03 23.75
N SER A 263 36.75 -32.53 24.77
CA SER A 263 37.18 -32.61 26.16
C SER A 263 37.18 -34.07 26.66
N GLU A 264 36.18 -34.85 26.28
CA GLU A 264 36.09 -36.27 26.64
C GLU A 264 37.15 -37.13 25.93
N VAL A 265 37.37 -36.90 24.64
CA VAL A 265 38.40 -37.64 23.85
C VAL A 265 39.83 -37.36 24.40
N ARG A 266 40.10 -36.15 24.88
CA ARG A 266 41.41 -35.74 25.40
C ARG A 266 41.56 -35.92 26.90
N ARG A 267 40.54 -36.42 27.60
CA ARG A 267 40.70 -36.84 29.02
C ARG A 267 41.64 -38.06 29.08
N PRO A 268 42.76 -38.01 29.82
CA PRO A 268 43.62 -39.17 29.99
C PRO A 268 42.86 -40.28 30.70
N GLY A 269 42.74 -41.44 30.03
CA GLY A 269 42.03 -42.61 30.54
C GLY A 269 42.58 -43.07 31.89
N VAL A 270 41.68 -43.54 32.75
CA VAL A 270 42.06 -44.26 33.95
C VAL A 270 42.62 -45.61 33.49
N ALA A 271 43.95 -45.82 33.59
CA ALA A 271 44.53 -47.14 33.43
C ALA A 271 43.81 -48.09 34.42
N ARG A 272 42.98 -49.01 33.92
CA ARG A 272 42.45 -50.12 34.71
C ARG A 272 43.64 -50.92 35.16
N GLY A 273 44.07 -50.75 36.43
CA GLY A 273 45.06 -51.55 37.09
C GLY A 273 44.62 -53.02 37.06
N ALA A 274 45.31 -53.79 36.25
CA ALA A 274 45.25 -55.24 36.31
C ALA A 274 45.73 -55.72 37.72
N ARG A 275 44.76 -56.01 38.57
CA ARG A 275 45.10 -56.85 39.79
C ARG A 275 45.17 -58.28 39.31
N GLY A 276 46.40 -58.70 38.97
CA GLY A 276 46.82 -60.09 39.03
C GLY A 276 46.90 -60.48 40.49
N GLY A 277 46.00 -61.34 40.94
CA GLY A 277 46.09 -62.03 42.21
C GLY A 277 46.61 -63.43 41.96
N ARG A 278 47.81 -63.70 42.41
CA ARG A 278 48.32 -65.06 42.61
C ARG A 278 47.83 -65.55 43.95
N ARG A 279 47.39 -66.75 43.92
CA ARG A 279 47.34 -67.93 44.80
C ARG A 279 45.95 -68.25 45.33
#